data_b642f9faae98837a1f6aefb8ef23afda
#
_entry.id   b642f9faae98837a1f6aefb8ef23afda
#
_cell.length_a   1.000
_cell.length_b   1.000
_cell.length_c   1.000
_cell.angle_alpha   90.00
_cell.angle_beta   90.00
_cell.angle_gamma   90.00
#
_symmetry.space_group_name_H-M   'P 1'
#
loop_
_entity.id
_entity.type
_entity.pdbx_description
1 polymer ?
#
loop_
_entity_poly.entity_id
_entity_poly.type
_entity_poly.pdbx_seq_one_letter_code
_entity_poly.pdbx_strand_id
1 'polypeptide(L)' 'MDWIAAADEWRNFRGVVRTSWRKLTDVDLSGIAGDRGRLANRIQARYGLSNSQAEEQIRTFEARCEYFRTVSSR' A
#
# COMPACT_ATOMS: atom_id res chain seq x y z
N MET A 1 1.01 10.97 0.77
CA MET A 1 0.65 9.87 1.67
C MET A 1 1.77 9.59 2.66
N ASP A 2 1.42 9.26 3.88
CA ASP A 2 2.41 9.05 4.95
C ASP A 2 2.42 7.58 5.38
N TRP A 3 3.50 6.87 5.07
CA TRP A 3 3.59 5.46 5.40
C TRP A 3 3.83 5.20 6.90
N ILE A 4 4.38 6.19 7.61
CA ILE A 4 4.52 6.06 9.05
C ILE A 4 3.14 6.06 9.70
N ALA A 5 2.27 6.95 9.27
CA ALA A 5 0.90 6.98 9.76
C ALA A 5 0.13 5.73 9.33
N ALA A 6 0.40 5.24 8.13
CA ALA A 6 -0.24 4.02 7.64
C ALA A 6 0.14 2.83 8.53
N ALA A 7 1.40 2.76 8.94
CA ALA A 7 1.85 1.68 9.82
C ALA A 7 1.17 1.76 11.19
N ASP A 8 1.03 2.97 11.73
CA ASP A 8 0.38 3.16 13.01
C ASP A 8 -1.08 2.73 12.98
N GLU A 9 -1.75 2.93 11.86
CA GLU A 9 -3.16 2.59 11.72
C GLU A 9 -3.37 1.44 10.75
N TRP A 10 -2.44 0.52 10.71
CA TRP A 10 -2.49 -0.55 9.73
C TRP A 10 -3.76 -1.38 9.81
N ARG A 11 -4.28 -1.57 11.00
CA ARG A 11 -5.51 -2.33 11.17
C ARG A 11 -6.63 -1.76 10.27
N ASN A 12 -6.70 -0.45 10.19
CA ASN A 12 -7.72 0.21 9.36
C ASN A 12 -7.25 0.37 7.93
N PHE A 13 -5.99 0.71 7.75
CA PHE A 13 -5.48 1.05 6.43
C PHE A 13 -5.31 -0.16 5.51
N ARG A 14 -5.14 -1.34 6.07
CA ARG A 14 -4.95 -2.53 5.23
C ARG A 14 -6.14 -2.77 4.32
N GLY A 15 -7.34 -2.39 4.75
CA GLY A 15 -8.51 -2.52 3.91
C GLY A 15 -8.44 -1.65 2.67
N VAL A 16 -7.87 -0.44 2.83
CA VAL A 16 -7.68 0.46 1.70
C VAL A 16 -6.70 -0.15 0.71
N VAL A 17 -5.61 -0.72 1.20
CA VAL A 17 -4.62 -1.37 0.35
C VAL A 17 -5.24 -2.55 -0.39
N ARG A 18 -6.03 -3.36 0.30
CA ARG A 18 -6.65 -4.52 -0.32
C ARG A 18 -7.64 -4.13 -1.40
N THR A 19 -8.29 -2.99 -1.25
CA THR A 19 -9.20 -2.50 -2.28
C THR A 19 -8.47 -2.27 -3.60
N SER A 20 -7.24 -1.81 -3.53
CA SER A 20 -6.42 -1.57 -4.72
C SER A 20 -5.77 -2.84 -5.25
N TRP A 21 -5.41 -3.77 -4.36
CA TRP A 21 -4.71 -5.00 -4.75
C TRP A 21 -5.42 -6.19 -4.13
N ARG A 22 -6.45 -6.67 -4.82
CA ARG A 22 -7.32 -7.70 -4.28
C ARG A 22 -6.68 -9.09 -4.18
N LYS A 23 -5.58 -9.31 -4.88
CA LYS A 23 -4.88 -10.59 -4.79
C LYS A 23 -4.06 -10.73 -3.51
N LEU A 24 -3.89 -9.64 -2.78
CA LEU A 24 -3.19 -9.71 -1.50
C LEU A 24 -4.08 -10.41 -0.48
N THR A 25 -3.50 -11.36 0.23
CA THR A 25 -4.23 -12.11 1.26
C THR A 25 -4.07 -11.42 2.61
N ASP A 26 -4.83 -11.87 3.59
CA ASP A 26 -4.69 -11.34 4.95
C ASP A 26 -3.27 -11.58 5.48
N VAL A 27 -2.68 -12.71 5.13
CA VAL A 27 -1.29 -13.00 5.53
C VAL A 27 -0.34 -12.00 4.91
N ASP A 28 -0.55 -11.71 3.63
CA ASP A 28 0.28 -10.71 2.95
C ASP A 28 0.16 -9.36 3.65
N LEU A 29 -1.06 -8.94 3.94
CA LEU A 29 -1.30 -7.64 4.57
C LEU A 29 -0.69 -7.56 5.95
N SER A 30 -0.77 -8.63 6.72
CA SER A 30 -0.15 -8.68 8.04
C SER A 30 1.37 -8.56 7.93
N GLY A 31 1.94 -9.19 6.91
CA GLY A 31 3.39 -9.13 6.70
C GLY A 31 3.85 -7.77 6.24
N ILE A 32 3.01 -7.05 5.49
CA ILE A 32 3.35 -5.72 5.01
C ILE A 32 3.40 -4.72 6.16
N ALA A 33 2.39 -4.74 7.01
CA ALA A 33 2.33 -3.95 8.23
C ALA A 33 2.71 -2.47 8.04
N GLY A 34 2.30 -1.92 6.90
CA GLY A 34 2.56 -0.50 6.62
C GLY A 34 3.93 -0.19 6.05
N ASP A 35 4.69 -1.20 5.69
CA ASP A 35 6.02 -1.01 5.11
C ASP A 35 5.91 -0.99 3.59
N ARG A 36 6.24 0.15 2.99
CA ARG A 36 6.09 0.35 1.55
C ARG A 36 6.94 -0.64 0.74
N GLY A 37 8.14 -0.94 1.21
CA GLY A 37 9.01 -1.88 0.52
C GLY A 37 8.45 -3.28 0.54
N ARG A 38 7.85 -3.69 1.65
CA ARG A 38 7.22 -4.99 1.75
C ARG A 38 5.99 -5.07 0.86
N LEU A 39 5.24 -3.97 0.77
CA LEU A 39 4.10 -3.92 -0.13
C LEU A 39 4.55 -4.14 -1.57
N ALA A 40 5.63 -3.48 -1.99
CA ALA A 40 6.15 -3.66 -3.34
C ALA A 40 6.52 -5.12 -3.59
N ASN A 41 7.16 -5.77 -2.62
CA ASN A 41 7.53 -7.18 -2.76
C ASN A 41 6.31 -8.06 -2.94
N ARG A 42 5.26 -7.81 -2.17
CA ARG A 42 4.05 -8.64 -2.26
C ARG A 42 3.33 -8.43 -3.58
N ILE A 43 3.28 -7.19 -4.05
CA ILE A 43 2.65 -6.89 -5.33
C ILE A 43 3.40 -7.60 -6.45
N GLN A 44 4.71 -7.57 -6.42
CA GLN A 44 5.51 -8.26 -7.43
C GLN A 44 5.20 -9.75 -7.44
N ALA A 45 5.12 -10.34 -6.27
CA ALA A 45 4.90 -11.78 -6.16
C ALA A 45 3.50 -12.17 -6.61
N ARG A 46 2.49 -11.41 -6.20
CA ARG A 46 1.10 -11.80 -6.47
C ARG A 46 0.64 -11.48 -7.87
N TYR A 47 1.22 -10.46 -8.49
CA TYR A 47 0.79 -10.01 -9.82
C TYR A 47 1.83 -10.25 -10.89
N GLY A 48 2.97 -10.81 -10.55
CA GLY A 48 4.02 -11.10 -11.53
C GLY A 48 4.62 -9.84 -12.12
N LEU A 49 4.82 -8.81 -11.32
CA LEU A 49 5.31 -7.53 -11.80
C LEU A 49 6.79 -7.37 -11.52
N SER A 50 7.44 -6.54 -12.34
CA SER A 50 8.81 -6.12 -12.07
C SER A 50 8.80 -5.10 -10.94
N ASN A 51 9.98 -4.82 -10.40
CA ASN A 51 10.10 -3.81 -9.35
C ASN A 51 9.60 -2.45 -9.85
N SER A 52 9.99 -2.07 -11.07
CA SER A 52 9.55 -0.80 -11.64
C SER A 52 8.04 -0.70 -11.77
N GLN A 53 7.42 -1.80 -12.21
CA GLN A 53 5.97 -1.81 -12.37
C GLN A 53 5.26 -1.71 -11.01
N ALA A 54 5.77 -2.42 -10.02
CA ALA A 54 5.19 -2.36 -8.68
C ALA A 54 5.32 -0.97 -8.10
N GLU A 55 6.49 -0.35 -8.27
CA GLU A 55 6.72 1.00 -7.76
C GLU A 55 5.79 2.01 -8.43
N GLU A 56 5.56 1.85 -9.72
CA GLU A 56 4.67 2.74 -10.43
C GLU A 56 3.24 2.61 -9.92
N GLN A 57 2.79 1.39 -9.67
CA GLN A 57 1.46 1.18 -9.11
C GLN A 57 1.32 1.80 -7.73
N ILE A 58 2.36 1.67 -6.92
CA ILE A 58 2.33 2.25 -5.57
C ILE A 58 2.28 3.77 -5.66
N ARG A 59 3.04 4.38 -6.55
CA ARG A 59 3.00 5.83 -6.72
C ARG A 59 1.62 6.31 -7.15
N THR A 60 0.96 5.56 -8.03
CA THR A 60 -0.40 5.88 -8.44
C THR A 60 -1.35 5.77 -7.25
N PHE A 61 -1.18 4.73 -6.46
CA PHE A 61 -1.99 4.53 -5.27
C PHE A 61 -1.80 5.68 -4.28
N GLU A 62 -0.55 6.08 -4.05
CA GLU A 62 -0.26 7.17 -3.14
C GLU A 62 -0.91 8.47 -3.59
N ALA A 63 -0.89 8.72 -4.90
CA ALA A 63 -1.47 9.94 -5.44
C ALA A 63 -2.99 9.96 -5.31
N ARG A 64 -3.63 8.79 -5.37
CA ARG A 64 -5.09 8.69 -5.28
C ARG A 64 -5.60 8.54 -3.87
N CYS A 65 -4.75 8.11 -2.95
CA CYS A 65 -5.17 7.80 -1.60
C CYS A 65 -5.54 9.06 -0.84
N GLU A 66 -6.76 9.10 -0.36
CA GLU A 66 -7.26 10.26 0.38
C GLU A 66 -7.11 10.10 1.88
N TYR A 67 -6.72 8.92 2.32
CA TYR A 67 -6.79 8.57 3.74
C TYR A 67 -5.93 9.49 4.62
N PHE A 68 -4.71 9.81 4.17
CA PHE A 68 -3.79 10.64 4.96
C PHE A 68 -3.42 11.94 4.28
N ARG A 69 -4.26 12.46 3.41
CA ARG A 69 -3.83 13.60 2.62
C ARG A 69 -4.41 14.93 3.08
N THR A 70 -5.19 14.93 4.13
CA THR A 70 -5.87 16.15 4.56
C THR A 70 -4.92 17.31 4.85
N VAL A 71 -3.82 17.00 5.50
CA VAL A 71 -2.88 18.02 5.91
C VAL A 71 -2.29 18.75 4.73
N SER A 72 -1.93 18.01 3.71
CA SER A 72 -1.22 18.58 2.58
C SER A 72 -2.11 19.44 1.69
N SER A 73 -3.40 19.35 1.85
CA SER A 73 -4.27 20.15 1.01
C SER A 73 -4.39 21.58 1.47
N ARG A 74 -3.76 21.91 2.57
CA ARG A 74 -3.79 23.28 3.07
C ARG A 74 -2.75 24.15 2.39
#